data_586e431b3eb9bbd11c492409723529ac
#
_entry.id   586e431b3eb9bbd11c492409723529ac
#
_cell.length_a   1.000
_cell.length_b   1.000
_cell.length_c   1.000
_cell.angle_alpha   90.00
_cell.angle_beta   90.00
_cell.angle_gamma   90.00
#
_symmetry.space_group_name_H-M   'P 1'
#
loop_
_entity.id
_entity.type
_entity.pdbx_description
1 polymer ?
#
loop_
_entity_poly.entity_id
_entity_poly.type
_entity_poly.pdbx_seq_one_letter_code
_entity_poly.pdbx_strand_id
1 'polypeptide(L)'
;IHDREMVALLGPNGHGKSTLLAVIMGNPKYQVTEGSITLDGEDVLKMKVDERAKKGLFLAMQYPSEVPGVVNAEFLKAAINARRDNPIKIFEFYRELEKASQKVNISMDMANRFLNEGFSGGEKKRNEILQMLLLKPDLAMLDEIDSGLDVDAINVVANAINELESTDMSFLVISHYARLYQLIHPTRAAIMINGKIVLEGDNSLIKRIDTEGYEWLRKEYGIKITKDETEMNTVSIGSCAVKNVLK
;
A
#
# COMPACT_ATOMS: atom_id res chain seq x y z
N ILE A 1 4.84 8.36 -13.12
CA ILE A 1 3.37 8.30 -13.01
C ILE A 1 2.87 9.65 -13.46
N HIS A 2 1.90 9.65 -14.35
CA HIS A 2 1.26 10.86 -14.86
C HIS A 2 0.00 11.17 -14.02
N ASP A 3 -0.49 12.41 -14.17
CA ASP A 3 -1.72 12.83 -13.51
C ASP A 3 -2.89 11.89 -13.86
N ARG A 4 -3.69 11.54 -12.87
CA ARG A 4 -4.85 10.64 -13.00
C ARG A 4 -4.52 9.25 -13.53
N GLU A 5 -3.29 8.82 -13.36
CA GLU A 5 -2.85 7.50 -13.82
C GLU A 5 -2.93 6.49 -12.69
N MET A 6 -3.43 5.30 -12.98
CA MET A 6 -3.35 4.15 -12.08
C MET A 6 -2.35 3.15 -12.62
N VAL A 7 -1.24 2.99 -11.91
CA VAL A 7 -0.14 2.08 -12.28
C VAL A 7 -0.12 0.87 -11.37
N ALA A 8 -0.18 -0.33 -11.96
CA ALA A 8 0.08 -1.59 -11.26
C ALA A 8 1.59 -1.84 -11.22
N LEU A 9 2.17 -1.95 -10.03
CA LEU A 9 3.58 -2.35 -9.86
C LEU A 9 3.65 -3.85 -9.53
N LEU A 10 4.06 -4.62 -10.52
CA LEU A 10 4.15 -6.08 -10.47
C LEU A 10 5.58 -6.53 -10.19
N GLY A 11 5.75 -7.74 -9.71
CA GLY A 11 7.07 -8.35 -9.50
C GLY A 11 7.04 -9.39 -8.38
N PRO A 12 7.98 -10.35 -8.36
CA PRO A 12 8.05 -11.33 -7.28
C PRO A 12 8.34 -10.69 -5.93
N ASN A 13 8.14 -11.43 -4.83
CA ASN A 13 8.48 -10.98 -3.48
C ASN A 13 9.99 -10.75 -3.35
N GLY A 14 10.38 -9.78 -2.50
CA GLY A 14 11.80 -9.47 -2.28
C GLY A 14 12.46 -8.63 -3.38
N HIS A 15 11.78 -8.32 -4.49
CA HIS A 15 12.38 -7.59 -5.61
C HIS A 15 12.33 -6.06 -5.48
N GLY A 16 11.98 -5.51 -4.30
CA GLY A 16 12.15 -4.09 -3.97
C GLY A 16 10.90 -3.22 -4.13
N LYS A 17 9.72 -3.78 -4.44
CA LYS A 17 8.48 -3.00 -4.63
C LYS A 17 8.13 -2.14 -3.40
N SER A 18 7.93 -2.76 -2.23
CA SER A 18 7.62 -2.05 -0.98
C SER A 18 8.77 -1.14 -0.53
N THR A 19 10.02 -1.51 -0.83
CA THR A 19 11.19 -0.65 -0.58
C THR A 19 11.10 0.64 -1.39
N LEU A 20 10.72 0.57 -2.66
CA LEU A 20 10.51 1.75 -3.49
C LEU A 20 9.48 2.69 -2.87
N LEU A 21 8.32 2.17 -2.46
CA LEU A 21 7.28 2.99 -1.82
C LEU A 21 7.77 3.62 -0.51
N ALA A 22 8.49 2.84 0.31
CA ALA A 22 9.07 3.33 1.56
C ALA A 22 10.10 4.46 1.32
N VAL A 23 10.93 4.35 0.28
CA VAL A 23 11.89 5.40 -0.12
C VAL A 23 11.15 6.66 -0.58
N ILE A 24 10.12 6.54 -1.40
CA ILE A 24 9.32 7.68 -1.85
C ILE A 24 8.70 8.41 -0.65
N MET A 25 8.21 7.67 0.37
CA MET A 25 7.69 8.27 1.61
C MET A 25 8.76 8.77 2.58
N GLY A 26 10.04 8.49 2.33
CA GLY A 26 11.14 8.96 3.18
C GLY A 26 11.35 8.14 4.44
N ASN A 27 11.12 6.83 4.38
CA ASN A 27 11.39 5.94 5.51
C ASN A 27 12.88 6.01 5.89
N PRO A 28 13.24 6.37 7.15
CA PRO A 28 14.62 6.60 7.57
C PRO A 28 15.51 5.35 7.58
N LYS A 29 14.92 4.17 7.40
CA LYS A 29 15.69 2.91 7.23
C LYS A 29 16.47 2.86 5.92
N TYR A 30 16.07 3.68 4.93
CA TYR A 30 16.69 3.68 3.59
C TYR A 30 17.36 5.00 3.30
N GLN A 31 18.53 4.93 2.71
CA GLN A 31 19.29 6.09 2.23
C GLN A 31 19.41 5.99 0.71
N VAL A 32 18.95 7.03 0.01
CA VAL A 32 19.15 7.14 -1.44
C VAL A 32 20.58 7.67 -1.68
N THR A 33 21.37 6.87 -2.39
CA THR A 33 22.77 7.22 -2.69
C THR A 33 22.89 7.92 -4.04
N GLU A 34 22.03 7.60 -5.00
CA GLU A 34 22.04 8.16 -6.36
C GLU A 34 20.63 8.26 -6.91
N GLY A 35 20.42 9.13 -7.89
CA GLY A 35 19.15 9.36 -8.56
C GLY A 35 18.35 10.50 -7.97
N SER A 36 17.13 10.70 -8.49
CA SER A 36 16.20 11.76 -8.09
C SER A 36 14.76 11.25 -8.06
N ILE A 37 13.96 11.81 -7.19
CA ILE A 37 12.50 11.63 -7.16
C ILE A 37 11.89 13.02 -7.16
N THR A 38 11.01 13.29 -8.12
CA THR A 38 10.33 14.58 -8.22
C THR A 38 8.81 14.41 -8.13
N LEU A 39 8.16 15.35 -7.46
CA LEU A 39 6.70 15.52 -7.46
C LEU A 39 6.42 16.94 -7.92
N ASP A 40 5.70 17.10 -9.04
CA ASP A 40 5.40 18.41 -9.64
C ASP A 40 6.63 19.32 -9.84
N GLY A 41 7.76 18.70 -10.20
CA GLY A 41 9.04 19.38 -10.40
C GLY A 41 9.84 19.65 -9.12
N GLU A 42 9.29 19.41 -7.94
CA GLU A 42 9.99 19.56 -6.66
C GLU A 42 10.74 18.26 -6.28
N ASP A 43 11.93 18.41 -5.71
CA ASP A 43 12.77 17.27 -5.30
C ASP A 43 12.28 16.67 -3.98
N VAL A 44 11.63 15.52 -4.06
CA VAL A 44 11.06 14.79 -2.92
C VAL A 44 12.14 14.33 -1.93
N LEU A 45 13.37 14.06 -2.41
CA LEU A 45 14.45 13.59 -1.54
C LEU A 45 14.92 14.64 -0.53
N LYS A 46 14.70 15.93 -0.82
CA LYS A 46 14.98 17.04 0.10
C LYS A 46 13.88 17.30 1.13
N MET A 47 12.70 16.72 0.94
CA MET A 47 11.55 16.89 1.82
C MET A 47 11.60 15.94 3.01
N LYS A 48 11.21 16.43 4.19
CA LYS A 48 10.93 15.59 5.35
C LYS A 48 9.66 14.75 5.11
N VAL A 49 9.47 13.70 5.91
CA VAL A 49 8.31 12.79 5.77
C VAL A 49 6.98 13.52 5.84
N ASP A 50 6.84 14.45 6.79
CA ASP A 50 5.62 15.25 6.96
C ASP A 50 5.39 16.24 5.80
N GLU A 51 6.47 16.79 5.22
CA GLU A 51 6.40 17.65 4.05
C GLU A 51 5.89 16.89 2.82
N ARG A 52 6.38 15.63 2.62
CA ARG A 52 5.91 14.75 1.56
C ARG A 52 4.42 14.45 1.69
N ALA A 53 3.96 14.15 2.90
CA ALA A 53 2.54 13.91 3.19
C ALA A 53 1.68 15.17 2.94
N LYS A 54 2.15 16.34 3.34
CA LYS A 54 1.48 17.62 3.07
C LYS A 54 1.40 17.96 1.58
N LYS A 55 2.42 17.55 0.80
CA LYS A 55 2.46 17.68 -0.67
C LYS A 55 1.57 16.68 -1.40
N GLY A 56 0.85 15.81 -0.67
CA GLY A 56 -0.11 14.91 -1.26
C GLY A 56 0.38 13.48 -1.50
N LEU A 57 1.54 13.09 -1.00
CA LEU A 57 1.95 11.68 -1.01
C LEU A 57 1.27 10.92 0.12
N PHE A 58 0.72 9.75 -0.18
CA PHE A 58 0.10 8.85 0.78
C PHE A 58 0.58 7.41 0.56
N LEU A 59 0.81 6.68 1.64
CA LEU A 59 1.16 5.27 1.60
C LEU A 59 0.23 4.47 2.51
N ALA A 60 -0.59 3.60 1.92
CA ALA A 60 -1.26 2.53 2.63
C ALA A 60 -0.27 1.38 2.81
N MET A 61 0.05 1.07 4.07
CA MET A 61 1.11 0.12 4.40
C MET A 61 0.62 -1.33 4.35
N GLN A 62 1.51 -2.25 3.97
CA GLN A 62 1.23 -3.69 4.06
C GLN A 62 0.83 -4.11 5.49
N TYR A 63 1.52 -3.58 6.51
CA TYR A 63 1.25 -3.83 7.93
C TYR A 63 1.10 -2.50 8.68
N PRO A 64 -0.13 -1.93 8.76
CA PRO A 64 -0.36 -0.69 9.49
C PRO A 64 -0.06 -0.85 10.98
N SER A 65 0.76 0.05 11.51
CA SER A 65 1.17 0.02 12.91
C SER A 65 0.05 0.46 13.84
N GLU A 66 0.03 -0.09 15.06
CA GLU A 66 -0.79 0.40 16.16
C GLU A 66 -0.10 1.61 16.82
N VAL A 67 -0.88 2.63 17.15
CA VAL A 67 -0.38 3.82 17.86
C VAL A 67 -1.20 4.05 19.14
N PRO A 68 -0.80 3.40 20.25
CA PRO A 68 -1.50 3.55 21.53
C PRO A 68 -1.50 5.00 21.99
N GLY A 69 -2.63 5.43 22.56
CA GLY A 69 -2.80 6.78 23.10
C GLY A 69 -3.16 7.86 22.05
N VAL A 70 -3.15 7.53 20.75
CA VAL A 70 -3.59 8.45 19.69
C VAL A 70 -4.97 8.04 19.20
N VAL A 71 -5.98 8.84 19.49
CA VAL A 71 -7.38 8.58 19.06
C VAL A 71 -7.47 8.72 17.54
N ASN A 72 -8.08 7.73 16.88
CA ASN A 72 -8.17 7.67 15.41
C ASN A 72 -8.82 8.92 14.80
N ALA A 73 -9.93 9.40 15.34
CA ALA A 73 -10.60 10.62 14.86
C ALA A 73 -9.72 11.88 15.04
N GLU A 74 -8.97 11.98 16.14
CA GLU A 74 -8.07 13.11 16.38
C GLU A 74 -6.90 13.09 15.40
N PHE A 75 -6.33 11.92 15.15
CA PHE A 75 -5.30 11.72 14.13
C PHE A 75 -5.81 12.15 12.75
N LEU A 76 -6.97 11.63 12.32
CA LEU A 76 -7.56 11.94 11.02
C LEU A 76 -7.82 13.44 10.85
N LYS A 77 -8.39 14.08 11.88
CA LYS A 77 -8.64 15.52 11.88
C LYS A 77 -7.35 16.33 11.80
N ALA A 78 -6.33 15.94 12.56
CA ALA A 78 -5.02 16.58 12.53
C ALA A 78 -4.35 16.45 11.14
N ALA A 79 -4.41 15.28 10.54
CA ALA A 79 -3.86 15.00 9.20
C ALA A 79 -4.58 15.82 8.11
N ILE A 80 -5.92 15.91 8.17
CA ILE A 80 -6.70 16.78 7.25
C ILE A 80 -6.27 18.24 7.40
N ASN A 81 -6.19 18.74 8.64
CA ASN A 81 -5.82 20.13 8.91
C ASN A 81 -4.39 20.47 8.49
N ALA A 82 -3.48 19.50 8.50
CA ALA A 82 -2.10 19.71 8.07
C ALA A 82 -1.96 20.06 6.57
N ARG A 83 -3.01 19.79 5.77
CA ARG A 83 -3.09 20.10 4.32
C ARG A 83 -4.06 21.24 3.99
N ARG A 84 -4.59 21.94 4.97
CA ARG A 84 -5.60 23.02 4.78
C ARG A 84 -5.10 24.33 5.38
N ASP A 85 -5.37 25.42 4.71
CA ASP A 85 -5.11 26.77 5.24
C ASP A 85 -6.00 27.08 6.45
N ASN A 86 -7.25 26.61 6.43
CA ASN A 86 -8.20 26.78 7.51
C ASN A 86 -8.62 25.41 8.08
N PRO A 87 -8.57 25.24 9.41
CA PRO A 87 -8.98 24.01 10.05
C PRO A 87 -10.43 23.62 9.73
N ILE A 88 -10.67 22.32 9.51
CA ILE A 88 -12.02 21.79 9.29
C ILE A 88 -12.89 22.00 10.54
N LYS A 89 -14.13 22.46 10.35
CA LYS A 89 -15.09 22.60 11.43
C LYS A 89 -15.49 21.22 11.99
N ILE A 90 -15.72 21.13 13.31
CA ILE A 90 -15.97 19.85 13.97
C ILE A 90 -17.15 19.08 13.37
N PHE A 91 -18.28 19.76 13.10
CA PHE A 91 -19.46 19.13 12.50
C PHE A 91 -19.23 18.67 11.05
N GLU A 92 -18.45 19.43 10.27
CA GLU A 92 -18.07 19.08 8.91
C GLU A 92 -17.19 17.83 8.94
N PHE A 93 -16.19 17.79 9.82
CA PHE A 93 -15.30 16.64 10.00
C PHE A 93 -16.08 15.36 10.32
N TYR A 94 -16.95 15.37 11.33
CA TYR A 94 -17.68 14.16 11.71
C TYR A 94 -18.67 13.72 10.62
N ARG A 95 -19.27 14.64 9.87
CA ARG A 95 -20.10 14.31 8.71
C ARG A 95 -19.30 13.65 7.60
N GLU A 96 -18.10 14.13 7.30
CA GLU A 96 -17.21 13.51 6.30
C GLU A 96 -16.69 12.16 6.79
N LEU A 97 -16.31 12.05 8.06
CA LEU A 97 -15.87 10.83 8.67
C LEU A 97 -16.96 9.74 8.62
N GLU A 98 -18.20 10.08 8.98
CA GLU A 98 -19.32 9.14 8.93
C GLU A 98 -19.56 8.61 7.51
N LYS A 99 -19.60 9.52 6.52
CA LYS A 99 -19.76 9.14 5.11
C LYS A 99 -18.64 8.22 4.62
N ALA A 100 -17.40 8.55 4.94
CA ALA A 100 -16.25 7.76 4.55
C ALA A 100 -16.23 6.40 5.28
N SER A 101 -16.60 6.35 6.56
CA SER A 101 -16.69 5.14 7.36
C SER A 101 -17.73 4.17 6.81
N GLN A 102 -18.89 4.66 6.38
CA GLN A 102 -19.92 3.85 5.73
C GLN A 102 -19.41 3.18 4.44
N LYS A 103 -18.62 3.92 3.62
CA LYS A 103 -18.07 3.39 2.36
C LYS A 103 -17.11 2.24 2.56
N VAL A 104 -16.38 2.22 3.66
CA VAL A 104 -15.39 1.17 3.97
C VAL A 104 -15.88 0.18 5.01
N ASN A 105 -17.16 0.20 5.38
CA ASN A 105 -17.76 -0.68 6.38
C ASN A 105 -16.99 -0.66 7.73
N ILE A 106 -16.66 0.54 8.20
CA ILE A 106 -16.06 0.78 9.53
C ILE A 106 -17.12 1.42 10.42
N SER A 107 -17.29 0.92 11.65
CA SER A 107 -18.21 1.55 12.60
C SER A 107 -17.63 2.86 13.16
N MET A 108 -18.50 3.82 13.47
CA MET A 108 -18.08 5.08 14.08
C MET A 108 -17.45 4.91 15.47
N ASP A 109 -17.71 3.80 16.16
CA ASP A 109 -17.06 3.50 17.44
C ASP A 109 -15.55 3.31 17.29
N MET A 110 -15.09 2.84 16.12
CA MET A 110 -13.66 2.69 15.84
C MET A 110 -12.96 4.05 15.70
N ALA A 111 -13.68 5.12 15.37
CA ALA A 111 -13.13 6.47 15.35
C ALA A 111 -12.69 6.95 16.74
N ASN A 112 -13.33 6.46 17.80
CA ASN A 112 -13.02 6.82 19.19
C ASN A 112 -11.97 5.91 19.83
N ARG A 113 -11.52 4.86 19.14
CA ARG A 113 -10.44 3.97 19.61
C ARG A 113 -9.08 4.54 19.22
N PHE A 114 -8.02 4.03 19.83
CA PHE A 114 -6.67 4.39 19.42
C PHE A 114 -6.35 3.83 18.04
N LEU A 115 -5.53 4.56 17.29
CA LEU A 115 -5.23 4.29 15.89
C LEU A 115 -4.71 2.86 15.71
N ASN A 116 -5.48 2.05 15.01
CA ASN A 116 -5.23 0.63 14.71
C ASN A 116 -5.11 -0.31 15.95
N GLU A 117 -5.22 0.18 17.18
CA GLU A 117 -5.07 -0.65 18.37
C GLU A 117 -6.24 -1.62 18.54
N GLY A 118 -5.89 -2.92 18.56
CA GLY A 118 -6.86 -4.00 18.66
C GLY A 118 -7.78 -4.11 17.44
N PHE A 119 -7.44 -3.52 16.31
CA PHE A 119 -8.14 -3.74 15.05
C PHE A 119 -7.69 -5.07 14.45
N SER A 120 -8.62 -5.82 13.85
CA SER A 120 -8.29 -6.97 13.01
C SER A 120 -7.49 -6.52 11.78
N GLY A 121 -6.82 -7.45 11.10
CA GLY A 121 -6.07 -7.13 9.87
C GLY A 121 -6.93 -6.45 8.82
N GLY A 122 -8.16 -6.94 8.61
CA GLY A 122 -9.11 -6.34 7.67
C GLY A 122 -9.58 -4.94 8.08
N GLU A 123 -9.79 -4.71 9.37
CA GLU A 123 -10.16 -3.38 9.90
C GLU A 123 -9.00 -2.38 9.73
N LYS A 124 -7.76 -2.79 9.99
CA LYS A 124 -6.57 -1.95 9.74
C LYS A 124 -6.49 -1.52 8.28
N LYS A 125 -6.68 -2.45 7.34
CA LYS A 125 -6.67 -2.15 5.89
C LYS A 125 -7.81 -1.21 5.50
N ARG A 126 -9.03 -1.45 5.96
CA ARG A 126 -10.15 -0.54 5.71
C ARG A 126 -9.93 0.84 6.35
N ASN A 127 -9.25 0.90 7.51
CA ASN A 127 -8.88 2.19 8.12
C ASN A 127 -7.84 2.95 7.29
N GLU A 128 -6.90 2.29 6.61
CA GLU A 128 -6.00 2.92 5.63
C GLU A 128 -6.80 3.52 4.46
N ILE A 129 -7.79 2.79 3.94
CA ILE A 129 -8.67 3.33 2.88
C ILE A 129 -9.54 4.48 3.39
N LEU A 130 -10.04 4.41 4.63
CA LEU A 130 -10.74 5.53 5.28
C LEU A 130 -9.86 6.79 5.33
N GLN A 131 -8.60 6.65 5.71
CA GLN A 131 -7.63 7.75 5.70
C GLN A 131 -7.49 8.34 4.29
N MET A 132 -7.30 7.48 3.28
CA MET A 132 -7.18 7.91 1.88
C MET A 132 -8.41 8.67 1.38
N LEU A 133 -9.63 8.20 1.69
CA LEU A 133 -10.90 8.86 1.35
C LEU A 133 -11.01 10.26 1.94
N LEU A 134 -10.54 10.45 3.17
CA LEU A 134 -10.60 11.73 3.89
C LEU A 134 -9.48 12.69 3.48
N LEU A 135 -8.28 12.18 3.28
CA LEU A 135 -7.09 12.98 2.96
C LEU A 135 -7.03 13.39 1.50
N LYS A 136 -7.61 12.60 0.58
CA LYS A 136 -7.60 12.82 -0.87
C LYS A 136 -6.20 13.23 -1.36
N PRO A 137 -5.22 12.32 -1.27
CA PRO A 137 -3.85 12.61 -1.69
C PRO A 137 -3.77 12.80 -3.21
N ASP A 138 -2.67 13.43 -3.68
CA ASP A 138 -2.42 13.57 -5.13
C ASP A 138 -1.87 12.26 -5.71
N LEU A 139 -1.03 11.55 -4.92
CA LEU A 139 -0.57 10.20 -5.23
C LEU A 139 -0.81 9.26 -4.06
N ALA A 140 -1.66 8.25 -4.24
CA ALA A 140 -1.84 7.15 -3.30
C ALA A 140 -1.01 5.93 -3.72
N MET A 141 -0.11 5.52 -2.85
CA MET A 141 0.68 4.30 -2.99
C MET A 141 0.07 3.22 -2.10
N LEU A 142 -0.38 2.11 -2.70
CA LEU A 142 -1.08 1.03 -2.01
C LEU A 142 -0.20 -0.22 -2.00
N ASP A 143 0.32 -0.59 -0.82
CA ASP A 143 1.20 -1.73 -0.65
C ASP A 143 0.44 -2.94 -0.11
N GLU A 144 0.06 -3.86 -1.00
CA GLU A 144 -0.67 -5.10 -0.69
C GLU A 144 -1.91 -4.85 0.19
N ILE A 145 -2.71 -3.84 -0.17
CA ILE A 145 -3.88 -3.42 0.59
C ILE A 145 -4.95 -4.53 0.69
N ASP A 146 -4.94 -5.46 -0.23
CA ASP A 146 -5.85 -6.60 -0.35
C ASP A 146 -5.37 -7.86 0.39
N SER A 147 -4.15 -7.86 0.91
CA SER A 147 -3.59 -8.99 1.65
C SER A 147 -4.39 -9.29 2.92
N GLY A 148 -4.87 -10.55 3.03
CA GLY A 148 -5.65 -11.01 4.19
C GLY A 148 -7.10 -10.52 4.23
N LEU A 149 -7.60 -9.88 3.16
CA LEU A 149 -9.01 -9.52 3.02
C LEU A 149 -9.80 -10.67 2.40
N ASP A 150 -11.05 -10.81 2.85
CA ASP A 150 -12.03 -11.64 2.18
C ASP A 150 -12.57 -10.96 0.90
N VAL A 151 -13.39 -11.72 0.16
CA VAL A 151 -13.95 -11.28 -1.12
C VAL A 151 -14.77 -10.00 -1.00
N ASP A 152 -15.55 -9.87 0.05
CA ASP A 152 -16.43 -8.71 0.25
C ASP A 152 -15.62 -7.48 0.64
N ALA A 153 -14.61 -7.64 1.50
CA ALA A 153 -13.71 -6.56 1.87
C ALA A 153 -12.87 -6.06 0.69
N ILE A 154 -12.42 -6.94 -0.22
CA ILE A 154 -11.73 -6.53 -1.46
C ILE A 154 -12.67 -5.69 -2.35
N ASN A 155 -13.94 -6.06 -2.49
CA ASN A 155 -14.91 -5.28 -3.25
C ASN A 155 -15.13 -3.88 -2.64
N VAL A 156 -15.21 -3.79 -1.31
CA VAL A 156 -15.33 -2.50 -0.59
C VAL A 156 -14.12 -1.61 -0.86
N VAL A 157 -12.91 -2.16 -0.77
CA VAL A 157 -11.66 -1.45 -1.06
C VAL A 157 -11.61 -0.99 -2.51
N ALA A 158 -11.92 -1.87 -3.46
CA ALA A 158 -11.91 -1.54 -4.89
C ALA A 158 -12.92 -0.43 -5.24
N ASN A 159 -14.13 -0.48 -4.67
CA ASN A 159 -15.14 0.56 -4.88
C ASN A 159 -14.66 1.93 -4.37
N ALA A 160 -13.99 1.97 -3.22
CA ALA A 160 -13.45 3.20 -2.66
C ALA A 160 -12.31 3.76 -3.54
N ILE A 161 -11.44 2.91 -4.09
CA ILE A 161 -10.38 3.31 -5.03
C ILE A 161 -11.00 3.87 -6.31
N ASN A 162 -11.96 3.18 -6.91
CA ASN A 162 -12.62 3.61 -8.16
C ASN A 162 -13.38 4.92 -7.99
N GLU A 163 -13.98 5.16 -6.82
CA GLU A 163 -14.60 6.46 -6.52
C GLU A 163 -13.58 7.59 -6.54
N LEU A 164 -12.39 7.36 -5.99
CA LEU A 164 -11.32 8.35 -5.94
C LEU A 164 -10.59 8.50 -7.28
N GLU A 165 -10.54 7.45 -8.12
CA GLU A 165 -9.99 7.53 -9.48
C GLU A 165 -10.75 8.57 -10.33
N SER A 166 -12.04 8.75 -10.07
CA SER A 166 -12.85 9.78 -10.75
C SER A 166 -12.45 11.22 -10.37
N THR A 167 -11.59 11.39 -9.39
CA THR A 167 -11.00 12.66 -8.96
C THR A 167 -9.62 12.86 -9.61
N ASP A 168 -8.91 13.94 -9.24
CA ASP A 168 -7.58 14.23 -9.79
C ASP A 168 -6.45 13.40 -9.15
N MET A 169 -6.75 12.24 -8.56
CA MET A 169 -5.79 11.38 -7.87
C MET A 169 -5.08 10.42 -8.83
N SER A 170 -3.80 10.17 -8.53
CA SER A 170 -3.00 9.11 -9.16
C SER A 170 -2.75 7.97 -8.19
N PHE A 171 -2.54 6.77 -8.72
CA PHE A 171 -2.35 5.56 -7.91
C PHE A 171 -1.13 4.76 -8.35
N LEU A 172 -0.38 4.25 -7.37
CA LEU A 172 0.61 3.19 -7.55
C LEU A 172 0.22 2.00 -6.69
N VAL A 173 -0.22 0.93 -7.32
CA VAL A 173 -0.83 -0.22 -6.62
C VAL A 173 0.07 -1.44 -6.72
N ILE A 174 0.42 -2.02 -5.58
CA ILE A 174 1.05 -3.33 -5.46
C ILE A 174 0.02 -4.30 -4.94
N SER A 175 -0.22 -5.38 -5.67
CA SER A 175 -1.05 -6.52 -5.26
C SER A 175 -0.50 -7.81 -5.82
N HIS A 176 -0.71 -8.91 -5.10
CA HIS A 176 -0.43 -10.27 -5.58
C HIS A 176 -1.69 -10.95 -6.14
N TYR A 177 -2.84 -10.32 -6.02
CA TYR A 177 -4.11 -10.89 -6.43
C TYR A 177 -4.63 -10.18 -7.69
N ALA A 178 -4.72 -10.94 -8.78
CA ALA A 178 -5.30 -10.45 -10.04
C ALA A 178 -6.71 -9.89 -9.87
N ARG A 179 -7.46 -10.39 -8.88
CA ARG A 179 -8.82 -9.95 -8.58
C ARG A 179 -8.91 -8.46 -8.25
N LEU A 180 -7.99 -7.90 -7.45
CA LEU A 180 -8.01 -6.46 -7.17
C LEU A 180 -7.84 -5.68 -8.48
N TYR A 181 -6.85 -6.04 -9.31
CA TYR A 181 -6.60 -5.38 -10.58
C TYR A 181 -7.77 -5.49 -11.57
N GLN A 182 -8.53 -6.62 -11.53
CA GLN A 182 -9.74 -6.78 -12.33
C GLN A 182 -10.86 -5.83 -11.90
N LEU A 183 -10.87 -5.38 -10.65
CA LEU A 183 -11.88 -4.47 -10.09
C LEU A 183 -11.51 -2.99 -10.27
N ILE A 184 -10.21 -2.65 -10.19
CA ILE A 184 -9.74 -1.25 -10.25
C ILE A 184 -9.18 -0.83 -11.63
N HIS A 185 -9.04 -1.76 -12.57
CA HIS A 185 -8.65 -1.52 -13.97
C HIS A 185 -7.44 -0.58 -14.17
N PRO A 186 -6.23 -0.92 -13.70
CA PRO A 186 -5.06 -0.07 -13.90
C PRO A 186 -4.85 0.30 -15.37
N THR A 187 -4.46 1.54 -15.61
CA THR A 187 -4.22 2.06 -16.98
C THR A 187 -2.88 1.60 -17.53
N ARG A 188 -1.89 1.37 -16.63
CA ARG A 188 -0.55 0.91 -16.98
C ARG A 188 -0.07 -0.13 -15.94
N ALA A 189 0.82 -1.01 -16.39
CA ALA A 189 1.52 -1.95 -15.53
C ALA A 189 3.03 -1.82 -15.73
N ALA A 190 3.79 -1.93 -14.63
CA ALA A 190 5.24 -1.95 -14.63
C ALA A 190 5.72 -3.19 -13.87
N ILE A 191 6.69 -3.92 -14.42
CA ILE A 191 7.26 -5.12 -13.79
C ILE A 191 8.63 -4.78 -13.22
N MET A 192 8.77 -4.99 -11.90
CA MET A 192 10.02 -4.79 -11.17
C MET A 192 10.69 -6.14 -10.88
N ILE A 193 11.93 -6.29 -11.33
CA ILE A 193 12.78 -7.46 -11.06
C ILE A 193 14.14 -6.97 -10.54
N ASN A 194 14.60 -7.53 -9.42
CA ASN A 194 15.90 -7.17 -8.81
C ASN A 194 16.10 -5.65 -8.64
N GLY A 195 15.06 -4.94 -8.19
CA GLY A 195 15.10 -3.49 -7.93
C GLY A 195 15.04 -2.60 -9.19
N LYS A 196 14.77 -3.16 -10.38
CA LYS A 196 14.70 -2.42 -11.64
C LYS A 196 13.36 -2.64 -12.32
N ILE A 197 12.79 -1.59 -12.90
CA ILE A 197 11.67 -1.74 -13.84
C ILE A 197 12.23 -2.34 -15.13
N VAL A 198 11.78 -3.54 -15.47
CA VAL A 198 12.29 -4.31 -16.61
C VAL A 198 11.35 -4.30 -17.80
N LEU A 199 10.07 -4.05 -17.58
CA LEU A 199 9.05 -3.98 -18.61
C LEU A 199 7.91 -3.09 -18.16
N GLU A 200 7.39 -2.30 -19.07
CA GLU A 200 6.18 -1.51 -18.91
C GLU A 200 5.20 -1.79 -20.06
N GLY A 201 3.91 -1.70 -19.77
CA GLY A 201 2.86 -1.92 -20.76
C GLY A 201 1.48 -1.65 -20.17
N ASP A 202 0.47 -2.09 -20.85
CA ASP A 202 -0.93 -1.99 -20.44
C ASP A 202 -1.33 -3.13 -19.47
N ASN A 203 -2.60 -3.21 -19.13
CA ASN A 203 -3.11 -4.22 -18.21
C ASN A 203 -3.04 -5.67 -18.73
N SER A 204 -2.67 -5.90 -19.99
CA SER A 204 -2.42 -7.24 -20.54
C SER A 204 -1.26 -7.92 -19.82
N LEU A 205 -0.28 -7.15 -19.33
CA LEU A 205 0.82 -7.66 -18.53
C LEU A 205 0.32 -8.30 -17.21
N ILE A 206 -0.70 -7.71 -16.58
CA ILE A 206 -1.30 -8.26 -15.34
C ILE A 206 -1.88 -9.64 -15.63
N LYS A 207 -2.66 -9.77 -16.71
CA LYS A 207 -3.27 -11.05 -17.12
C LYS A 207 -2.20 -12.09 -17.44
N ARG A 208 -1.13 -11.66 -18.12
CA ARG A 208 -0.04 -12.55 -18.47
C ARG A 208 0.72 -13.06 -17.24
N ILE A 209 0.99 -12.17 -16.27
CA ILE A 209 1.61 -12.60 -14.99
C ILE A 209 0.70 -13.56 -14.22
N ASP A 210 -0.60 -13.31 -14.18
CA ASP A 210 -1.57 -14.16 -13.50
C ASP A 210 -1.61 -15.58 -14.10
N THR A 211 -1.50 -15.71 -15.42
CA THR A 211 -1.60 -17.00 -16.13
C THR A 211 -0.26 -17.73 -16.30
N GLU A 212 0.82 -17.03 -16.58
CA GLU A 212 2.12 -17.60 -16.95
C GLU A 212 3.20 -17.40 -15.86
N GLY A 213 2.90 -16.63 -14.79
CA GLY A 213 3.90 -16.24 -13.78
C GLY A 213 4.95 -15.30 -14.38
N TYR A 214 6.19 -15.36 -13.84
CA TYR A 214 7.29 -14.48 -14.28
C TYR A 214 8.33 -15.19 -15.17
N GLU A 215 8.24 -16.52 -15.40
CA GLU A 215 9.24 -17.30 -16.11
C GLU A 215 9.39 -16.93 -17.60
N TRP A 216 8.34 -16.41 -18.23
CA TRP A 216 8.40 -15.92 -19.61
C TRP A 216 9.34 -14.71 -19.78
N LEU A 217 9.51 -13.87 -18.75
CA LEU A 217 10.47 -12.75 -18.76
C LEU A 217 11.90 -13.26 -18.98
N ARG A 218 12.24 -14.39 -18.35
CA ARG A 218 13.54 -15.05 -18.54
C ARG A 218 13.71 -15.58 -19.96
N LYS A 219 12.65 -16.20 -20.50
CA LYS A 219 12.68 -16.84 -21.82
C LYS A 219 12.72 -15.85 -22.96
N GLU A 220 11.91 -14.78 -22.88
CA GLU A 220 11.71 -13.82 -23.97
C GLU A 220 12.68 -12.64 -23.91
N TYR A 221 13.00 -12.17 -22.70
CA TYR A 221 13.80 -10.97 -22.49
C TYR A 221 15.19 -11.25 -21.88
N GLY A 222 15.50 -12.51 -21.57
CA GLY A 222 16.77 -12.88 -20.95
C GLY A 222 16.96 -12.35 -19.51
N ILE A 223 15.88 -11.93 -18.85
CA ILE A 223 15.93 -11.32 -17.52
C ILE A 223 16.17 -12.42 -16.49
N LYS A 224 17.28 -12.31 -15.75
CA LYS A 224 17.58 -13.21 -14.64
C LYS A 224 16.75 -12.81 -13.42
N ILE A 225 15.88 -13.71 -12.96
CA ILE A 225 15.12 -13.55 -11.73
C ILE A 225 15.94 -14.25 -10.63
N THR A 226 16.53 -13.48 -9.71
CA THR A 226 17.21 -14.04 -8.54
C THR A 226 16.14 -14.57 -7.60
N LYS A 227 16.14 -15.88 -7.32
CA LYS A 227 15.30 -16.41 -6.23
C LYS A 227 15.94 -15.98 -4.92
N ASP A 228 15.17 -15.41 -4.02
CA ASP A 228 15.64 -15.21 -2.64
C ASP A 228 15.94 -16.59 -2.03
N GLU A 229 17.21 -16.83 -1.69
CA GLU A 229 17.66 -18.04 -1.00
C GLU A 229 17.14 -18.12 0.46
N THR A 230 16.33 -17.17 0.89
CA THR A 230 15.83 -17.04 2.26
C THR A 230 14.71 -18.01 2.64
N GLU A 231 14.16 -18.79 1.71
CA GLU A 231 13.13 -19.80 2.03
C GLU A 231 13.67 -21.22 2.23
N MET A 232 14.97 -21.46 2.16
CA MET A 232 15.56 -22.81 2.36
C MET A 232 16.25 -23.02 3.72
N ASN A 233 16.03 -22.20 4.70
CA ASN A 233 16.27 -22.60 6.08
C ASN A 233 15.05 -23.35 6.63
N THR A 234 14.80 -24.54 6.10
CA THR A 234 14.06 -25.55 6.85
C THR A 234 14.84 -25.78 8.14
N VAL A 235 14.32 -25.22 9.22
CA VAL A 235 14.74 -25.59 10.56
C VAL A 235 14.49 -27.09 10.66
N SER A 236 15.55 -27.88 10.52
CA SER A 236 15.56 -29.29 10.90
C SER A 236 15.26 -29.31 12.39
N ILE A 237 14.01 -29.60 12.74
CA ILE A 237 13.63 -29.88 14.13
C ILE A 237 14.33 -31.18 14.45
N GLY A 238 15.45 -31.04 15.17
CA GLY A 238 16.21 -32.19 15.68
C GLY A 238 15.27 -33.08 16.46
N SER A 239 15.31 -34.39 16.11
CA SER A 239 14.65 -35.46 16.84
C SER A 239 14.98 -35.35 18.32
N CYS A 240 14.00 -35.00 19.13
CA CYS A 240 14.08 -35.18 20.59
C CYS A 240 14.21 -36.65 20.87
N ALA A 241 15.40 -37.07 21.23
CA ALA A 241 15.67 -38.39 21.77
C ALA A 241 14.90 -38.56 23.09
N VAL A 242 13.87 -39.37 23.09
CA VAL A 242 13.20 -39.84 24.31
C VAL A 242 14.21 -40.71 25.06
N LYS A 243 14.76 -40.17 26.17
CA LYS A 243 15.49 -41.00 27.13
C LYS A 243 14.46 -41.76 27.95
N ASN A 244 14.37 -43.06 27.70
CA ASN A 244 13.78 -44.01 28.63
C ASN A 244 14.51 -43.95 29.98
N VAL A 245 13.82 -43.57 31.02
CA VAL A 245 14.24 -43.85 32.41
C VAL A 245 13.31 -44.90 32.91
N LEU A 246 13.76 -46.16 32.79
CA LEU A 246 13.36 -47.25 33.67
C LEU A 246 14.37 -47.34 34.83
N LYS A 247 13.99 -47.01 36.00
CA LYS A 247 14.08 -47.73 37.26
C LYS A 247 13.68 -46.83 38.43
#